data_347105a83ad6e2d868c1a36caaaff2f8
#
_entry.id   347105a83ad6e2d868c1a36caaaff2f8
#
_cell.length_a   1.000
_cell.length_b   1.000
_cell.length_c   1.000
_cell.angle_alpha   90.00
_cell.angle_beta   90.00
_cell.angle_gamma   90.00
#
_symmetry.space_group_name_H-M   'P 1'
#
loop_
_entity.id
_entity.type
_entity.pdbx_description
1 polymer ?
#
loop_
_entity_poly.entity_id
_entity_poly.type
_entity_poly.pdbx_seq_one_letter_code
_entity_poly.pdbx_strand_id
1 'polypeptide(L)'
;MNDPLREQDRAAAALEAVARAAGPYLDGLADRPVHDRSKDDLIAELDGPLPAVGEGAEAAVERLLRVGTQAATHSSGPRFFHLVVGGSTPAAMAGDWTASLLDQCAGLWLASPLAAQAETVVLRWLKELFGLPASYGGVLTPSATLAHVTGLASARHWWAGRHGVDVASQGLAGLPPMPVLSSGLVHVSTRKALQILGCGRDTLRTFARGDDGHVDLAAMESALAGLDGRPAVIVANLGEVTTGASDPIADLADLAERYGAWLHVDGAFGMFAALSPRTAHLAAGVERADSVTADGHKWLNVPYESGFSFVRDPAALGSAFGAWGAAYLPDADEEGDGTERVNYNMLGPESSRRARAFPIWATLRAYGRDGHREMVERHLDVAAHLGRLVEEAPDLELLAPVQLCITCFRYRPPGVPEARLNDLNARLGEALLADGRVYAGTSTYRGMTVLCFKRPGLRRSPGGSPLTGPCRARHRFAICPVRPASGIAPPAR
;
A
#
# COMPACT_ATOMS: atom_id res chain seq x y z
N MET A 1 -0.02 39.64 -18.75
CA MET A 1 0.59 38.46 -19.38
C MET A 1 1.14 37.61 -18.25
N ASN A 2 0.54 36.46 -18.01
CA ASN A 2 0.94 35.54 -16.93
C ASN A 2 1.99 34.55 -17.48
N ASP A 3 3.17 35.10 -17.78
CA ASP A 3 4.33 34.32 -18.13
C ASP A 3 4.90 33.69 -16.86
N PRO A 4 4.96 32.34 -16.76
CA PRO A 4 5.47 31.67 -15.56
C PRO A 4 6.86 32.13 -15.13
N LEU A 5 7.74 32.51 -16.08
CA LEU A 5 9.07 33.01 -15.76
C LEU A 5 9.06 34.37 -15.03
N ARG A 6 7.98 35.14 -15.19
CA ARG A 6 7.83 36.45 -14.50
C ARG A 6 7.23 36.32 -13.09
N GLU A 7 6.76 35.13 -12.71
CA GLU A 7 6.24 34.85 -11.38
C GLU A 7 7.25 34.18 -10.46
N GLN A 8 8.49 33.92 -10.89
CA GLN A 8 9.50 33.28 -10.06
C GLN A 8 9.78 34.01 -8.76
N ASP A 9 9.78 35.34 -8.78
CA ASP A 9 9.97 36.16 -7.57
C ASP A 9 8.79 36.05 -6.58
N ARG A 10 7.67 35.44 -6.98
CA ARG A 10 6.46 35.26 -6.18
C ARG A 10 6.23 33.80 -5.78
N ALA A 11 7.15 32.89 -6.09
CA ALA A 11 7.01 31.48 -5.77
C ALA A 11 6.73 31.24 -4.26
N ALA A 12 7.33 32.04 -3.37
CA ALA A 12 7.11 31.99 -1.94
C ALA A 12 5.62 32.23 -1.57
N ALA A 13 4.90 33.13 -2.24
CA ALA A 13 3.52 33.45 -1.91
C ALA A 13 2.58 32.25 -2.09
N ALA A 14 2.73 31.49 -3.18
CA ALA A 14 1.94 30.27 -3.41
C ALA A 14 2.24 29.18 -2.35
N LEU A 15 3.51 29.02 -1.96
CA LEU A 15 3.91 28.09 -0.89
C LEU A 15 3.38 28.53 0.48
N GLU A 16 3.39 29.82 0.77
CA GLU A 16 2.82 30.39 2.00
C GLU A 16 1.30 30.15 2.09
N ALA A 17 0.57 30.18 0.96
CA ALA A 17 -0.85 29.85 0.95
C ALA A 17 -1.08 28.41 1.41
N VAL A 18 -0.28 27.45 0.93
CA VAL A 18 -0.32 26.04 1.38
C VAL A 18 0.01 25.94 2.87
N ALA A 19 1.08 26.61 3.31
CA ALA A 19 1.52 26.59 4.71
C ALA A 19 0.46 27.17 5.66
N ARG A 20 -0.19 28.29 5.27
CA ARG A 20 -1.31 28.88 6.03
C ARG A 20 -2.51 27.94 6.16
N ALA A 21 -2.83 27.19 5.11
CA ALA A 21 -3.94 26.25 5.11
C ALA A 21 -3.64 24.95 5.89
N ALA A 22 -2.38 24.54 5.98
CA ALA A 22 -1.98 23.25 6.55
C ALA A 22 -2.36 23.09 8.02
N GLY A 23 -2.05 24.07 8.87
CA GLY A 23 -2.34 24.04 10.32
C GLY A 23 -3.84 23.81 10.59
N PRO A 24 -4.73 24.73 10.19
CA PRO A 24 -6.17 24.60 10.41
C PRO A 24 -6.79 23.34 9.78
N TYR A 25 -6.28 22.90 8.63
CA TYR A 25 -6.73 21.67 8.00
C TYR A 25 -6.38 20.43 8.85
N LEU A 26 -5.12 20.33 9.28
CA LEU A 26 -4.60 19.19 10.03
C LEU A 26 -5.23 19.10 11.43
N ASP A 27 -5.41 20.24 12.10
CA ASP A 27 -6.03 20.31 13.43
C ASP A 27 -7.52 19.94 13.38
N GLY A 28 -8.21 20.34 12.31
CA GLY A 28 -9.63 20.04 12.12
C GLY A 28 -9.95 18.61 11.67
N LEU A 29 -8.98 17.79 11.26
CA LEU A 29 -9.23 16.46 10.68
C LEU A 29 -9.97 15.49 11.62
N ALA A 30 -9.79 15.66 12.93
CA ALA A 30 -10.43 14.80 13.91
C ALA A 30 -11.95 15.06 14.06
N ASP A 31 -12.39 16.26 13.77
CA ASP A 31 -13.78 16.70 13.97
C ASP A 31 -14.60 16.73 12.68
N ARG A 32 -13.91 16.82 11.53
CA ARG A 32 -14.57 16.85 10.21
C ARG A 32 -15.17 15.49 9.84
N PRO A 33 -16.30 15.42 9.14
CA PRO A 33 -16.72 14.19 8.48
C PRO A 33 -15.61 13.70 7.54
N VAL A 34 -15.51 12.39 7.34
CA VAL A 34 -14.49 11.83 6.44
C VAL A 34 -14.77 12.22 5.00
N HIS A 35 -16.04 12.26 4.64
CA HIS A 35 -16.51 12.78 3.36
C HIS A 35 -17.82 13.54 3.57
N ASP A 36 -17.89 14.79 3.13
CA ASP A 36 -19.09 15.61 3.19
C ASP A 36 -19.67 15.74 1.77
N ARG A 37 -20.62 14.88 1.43
CA ARG A 37 -21.28 14.88 0.11
C ARG A 37 -21.98 16.18 -0.22
N SER A 38 -22.35 17.01 0.76
CA SER A 38 -22.92 18.34 0.52
C SER A 38 -21.92 19.31 -0.12
N LYS A 39 -20.65 18.93 -0.18
CA LYS A 39 -19.54 19.67 -0.78
C LYS A 39 -19.08 19.13 -2.13
N ASP A 40 -19.70 18.04 -2.63
CA ASP A 40 -19.31 17.45 -3.91
C ASP A 40 -19.46 18.43 -5.08
N ASP A 41 -20.44 19.32 -5.04
CA ASP A 41 -20.63 20.35 -6.04
C ASP A 41 -19.44 21.33 -6.16
N LEU A 42 -18.66 21.52 -5.08
CA LEU A 42 -17.44 22.32 -5.12
C LEU A 42 -16.37 21.74 -6.05
N ILE A 43 -16.38 20.42 -6.27
CA ILE A 43 -15.42 19.74 -7.14
C ILE A 43 -15.60 20.24 -8.59
N ALA A 44 -16.83 20.55 -8.98
CA ALA A 44 -17.13 21.10 -10.31
C ALA A 44 -16.47 22.47 -10.56
N GLU A 45 -16.09 23.20 -9.51
CA GLU A 45 -15.36 24.47 -9.66
C GLU A 45 -13.93 24.30 -10.17
N LEU A 46 -13.40 23.07 -10.16
CA LEU A 46 -12.10 22.74 -10.75
C LEU A 46 -12.20 22.40 -12.24
N ASP A 47 -13.43 22.21 -12.75
CA ASP A 47 -13.68 21.91 -14.15
C ASP A 47 -13.84 23.20 -14.97
N GLY A 48 -13.57 23.11 -16.27
CA GLY A 48 -13.73 24.19 -17.23
C GLY A 48 -12.77 24.07 -18.40
N PRO A 49 -12.94 24.88 -19.44
CA PRO A 49 -11.99 24.96 -20.54
C PRO A 49 -10.66 25.52 -20.05
N LEU A 50 -9.56 25.12 -20.70
CA LEU A 50 -8.24 25.73 -20.44
C LEU A 50 -8.34 27.26 -20.62
N PRO A 51 -8.05 28.06 -19.57
CA PRO A 51 -8.17 29.51 -19.66
C PRO A 51 -7.11 30.08 -20.63
N ALA A 52 -7.55 30.99 -21.51
CA ALA A 52 -6.63 31.69 -22.41
C ALA A 52 -5.70 32.66 -21.65
N VAL A 53 -6.15 33.15 -20.50
CA VAL A 53 -5.38 34.00 -19.58
C VAL A 53 -5.48 33.38 -18.19
N GLY A 54 -4.32 32.98 -17.61
CA GLY A 54 -4.25 32.40 -16.29
C GLY A 54 -4.55 33.41 -15.17
N GLU A 55 -4.90 32.92 -14.00
CA GLU A 55 -5.21 33.74 -12.80
C GLU A 55 -3.98 34.00 -11.89
N GLY A 56 -2.81 33.41 -12.23
CA GLY A 56 -1.58 33.48 -11.44
C GLY A 56 -1.46 32.34 -10.43
N ALA A 57 -0.22 32.06 -9.99
CA ALA A 57 0.10 30.90 -9.16
C ALA A 57 -0.64 30.91 -7.81
N GLU A 58 -0.64 32.05 -7.11
CA GLU A 58 -1.27 32.18 -5.79
C GLU A 58 -2.79 31.93 -5.86
N ALA A 59 -3.49 32.59 -6.80
CA ALA A 59 -4.93 32.44 -6.94
C ALA A 59 -5.34 31.01 -7.34
N ALA A 60 -4.58 30.37 -8.24
CA ALA A 60 -4.82 28.98 -8.64
C ALA A 60 -4.64 28.01 -7.46
N VAL A 61 -3.60 28.20 -6.65
CA VAL A 61 -3.35 27.38 -5.45
C VAL A 61 -4.43 27.64 -4.39
N GLU A 62 -4.82 28.88 -4.14
CA GLU A 62 -5.90 29.21 -3.19
C GLU A 62 -7.24 28.61 -3.61
N ARG A 63 -7.57 28.61 -4.90
CA ARG A 63 -8.75 27.93 -5.43
C ARG A 63 -8.72 26.44 -5.14
N LEU A 64 -7.57 25.76 -5.45
CA LEU A 64 -7.38 24.34 -5.18
C LEU A 64 -7.49 24.02 -3.68
N LEU A 65 -6.89 24.83 -2.82
CA LEU A 65 -6.95 24.68 -1.36
C LEU A 65 -8.39 24.88 -0.84
N ARG A 66 -9.11 25.88 -1.34
CA ARG A 66 -10.49 26.14 -0.93
C ARG A 66 -11.41 24.97 -1.25
N VAL A 67 -11.32 24.41 -2.46
CA VAL A 67 -12.08 23.23 -2.85
C VAL A 67 -11.56 21.99 -2.09
N GLY A 68 -10.27 21.75 -2.14
CA GLY A 68 -9.65 20.52 -1.60
C GLY A 68 -9.86 20.38 -0.10
N THR A 69 -9.71 21.44 0.70
CA THR A 69 -9.90 21.36 2.16
C THR A 69 -11.34 21.11 2.59
N GLN A 70 -12.31 21.30 1.69
CA GLN A 70 -13.74 21.10 1.98
C GLN A 70 -14.32 19.84 1.33
N ALA A 71 -13.96 19.54 0.07
CA ALA A 71 -14.54 18.45 -0.71
C ALA A 71 -13.67 17.17 -0.75
N ALA A 72 -12.43 17.22 -0.26
CA ALA A 72 -11.60 16.03 -0.24
C ALA A 72 -12.13 14.96 0.72
N THR A 73 -11.95 13.69 0.37
CA THR A 73 -12.07 12.60 1.33
C THR A 73 -10.90 12.67 2.31
N HIS A 74 -11.18 12.92 3.58
CA HIS A 74 -10.18 13.12 4.64
C HIS A 74 -9.56 11.79 5.11
N SER A 75 -8.89 11.07 4.19
CA SER A 75 -8.33 9.73 4.42
C SER A 75 -7.24 9.68 5.49
N SER A 76 -6.54 10.79 5.74
CA SER A 76 -5.57 10.92 6.83
C SER A 76 -6.23 11.11 8.20
N GLY A 77 -7.55 11.27 8.28
CA GLY A 77 -8.31 11.44 9.52
C GLY A 77 -8.48 10.16 10.32
N PRO A 78 -8.86 10.26 11.60
CA PRO A 78 -8.93 9.10 12.51
C PRO A 78 -10.11 8.16 12.24
N ARG A 79 -11.05 8.52 11.38
CA ARG A 79 -12.29 7.77 11.10
C ARG A 79 -12.32 7.16 9.68
N PHE A 80 -11.20 7.17 8.98
CA PHE A 80 -11.04 6.45 7.72
C PHE A 80 -10.53 5.04 7.99
N PHE A 81 -11.35 4.01 7.68
CA PHE A 81 -11.08 2.59 7.99
C PHE A 81 -11.11 1.71 6.74
N HIS A 82 -10.77 2.23 5.57
CA HIS A 82 -10.85 1.48 4.32
C HIS A 82 -9.54 1.53 3.52
N LEU A 83 -9.38 0.63 2.54
CA LEU A 83 -8.29 0.58 1.55
C LEU A 83 -6.87 0.41 2.12
N VAL A 84 -6.69 0.18 3.41
CA VAL A 84 -5.36 0.13 4.08
C VAL A 84 -4.53 1.39 3.77
N VAL A 85 -5.19 2.54 3.79
CA VAL A 85 -4.54 3.84 3.58
C VAL A 85 -3.91 4.28 4.89
N GLY A 86 -2.63 4.62 4.84
CA GLY A 86 -1.93 5.25 5.95
C GLY A 86 -2.39 6.69 6.17
N GLY A 87 -1.56 7.49 6.74
CA GLY A 87 -1.64 8.93 6.77
C GLY A 87 -0.27 9.47 6.43
N SER A 88 0.05 10.64 6.93
CA SER A 88 1.40 11.18 6.85
C SER A 88 1.87 11.60 8.22
N THR A 89 3.08 11.14 8.61
CA THR A 89 3.74 11.70 9.77
C THR A 89 4.10 13.16 9.48
N PRO A 90 4.20 14.04 10.50
CA PRO A 90 4.66 15.41 10.29
C PRO A 90 6.00 15.49 9.57
N ALA A 91 6.95 14.63 9.94
CA ALA A 91 8.28 14.59 9.31
C ALA A 91 8.21 14.13 7.85
N ALA A 92 7.38 13.12 7.53
CA ALA A 92 7.21 12.65 6.15
C ALA A 92 6.55 13.70 5.26
N MET A 93 5.55 14.42 5.76
CA MET A 93 4.90 15.52 5.02
C MET A 93 5.89 16.64 4.70
N ALA A 94 6.69 17.07 5.71
CA ALA A 94 7.71 18.08 5.49
C ALA A 94 8.82 17.59 4.55
N GLY A 95 9.20 16.32 4.63
CA GLY A 95 10.14 15.68 3.71
C GLY A 95 9.62 15.61 2.26
N ASP A 96 8.30 15.45 2.07
CA ASP A 96 7.69 15.48 0.74
C ASP A 96 7.64 16.91 0.16
N TRP A 97 7.37 17.92 0.99
CA TRP A 97 7.50 19.32 0.57
C TRP A 97 8.94 19.66 0.20
N THR A 98 9.92 19.12 0.94
CA THR A 98 11.35 19.27 0.61
C THR A 98 11.66 18.62 -0.74
N ALA A 99 11.08 17.47 -1.06
CA ALA A 99 11.24 16.83 -2.36
C ALA A 99 10.69 17.70 -3.51
N SER A 100 9.56 18.37 -3.29
CA SER A 100 9.00 19.32 -4.26
C SER A 100 9.85 20.60 -4.38
N LEU A 101 10.38 21.10 -3.25
CA LEU A 101 11.20 22.32 -3.22
C LEU A 101 12.52 22.12 -3.96
N LEU A 102 13.18 20.99 -3.77
CA LEU A 102 14.51 20.73 -4.35
C LEU A 102 14.42 20.18 -5.78
N ASP A 103 13.26 19.66 -6.21
CA ASP A 103 12.95 19.13 -7.54
C ASP A 103 14.04 18.23 -8.11
N GLN A 104 14.50 17.26 -7.32
CA GLN A 104 15.59 16.36 -7.71
C GLN A 104 15.10 15.15 -8.49
N CYS A 105 15.70 14.89 -9.66
CA CYS A 105 15.49 13.64 -10.40
C CYS A 105 16.41 12.54 -9.83
N ALA A 106 15.83 11.61 -9.07
CA ALA A 106 16.54 10.54 -8.36
C ALA A 106 16.92 9.34 -9.26
N GLY A 107 17.05 9.53 -10.57
CA GLY A 107 17.40 8.45 -11.52
C GLY A 107 18.91 8.22 -11.64
N LEU A 108 19.68 9.28 -11.71
CA LEU A 108 21.11 9.26 -11.98
C LEU A 108 21.88 9.91 -10.83
N TRP A 109 22.96 9.27 -10.39
CA TRP A 109 23.87 9.85 -9.43
C TRP A 109 24.43 11.21 -9.91
N LEU A 110 24.90 11.26 -11.14
CA LEU A 110 25.47 12.50 -11.71
C LEU A 110 24.50 13.70 -11.65
N ALA A 111 23.22 13.45 -11.89
CA ALA A 111 22.19 14.50 -11.89
C ALA A 111 21.75 14.92 -10.49
N SER A 112 21.70 13.98 -9.55
CA SER A 112 21.16 14.20 -8.20
C SER A 112 21.85 13.31 -7.16
N PRO A 113 23.12 13.59 -6.80
CA PRO A 113 23.86 12.79 -5.80
C PRO A 113 23.12 12.72 -4.46
N LEU A 114 22.52 13.83 -4.02
CA LEU A 114 21.75 13.90 -2.77
C LEU A 114 20.57 12.93 -2.79
N ALA A 115 19.79 12.92 -3.86
CA ALA A 115 18.60 12.07 -3.95
C ALA A 115 18.98 10.58 -4.08
N ALA A 116 20.00 10.25 -4.86
CA ALA A 116 20.51 8.89 -4.99
C ALA A 116 21.08 8.39 -3.65
N GLN A 117 21.88 9.20 -2.95
CA GLN A 117 22.42 8.84 -1.64
C GLN A 117 21.32 8.66 -0.60
N ALA A 118 20.30 9.52 -0.60
CA ALA A 118 19.16 9.39 0.31
C ALA A 118 18.42 8.07 0.05
N GLU A 119 18.25 7.66 -1.20
CA GLU A 119 17.60 6.38 -1.55
C GLU A 119 18.45 5.18 -1.09
N THR A 120 19.76 5.21 -1.28
CA THR A 120 20.68 4.17 -0.78
C THR A 120 20.56 4.02 0.74
N VAL A 121 20.57 5.13 1.48
CA VAL A 121 20.43 5.12 2.94
C VAL A 121 19.07 4.57 3.37
N VAL A 122 17.99 5.03 2.73
CA VAL A 122 16.62 4.63 3.05
C VAL A 122 16.42 3.13 2.78
N LEU A 123 16.87 2.62 1.65
CA LEU A 123 16.78 1.18 1.32
C LEU A 123 17.54 0.33 2.33
N ARG A 124 18.72 0.77 2.78
CA ARG A 124 19.45 0.08 3.85
C ARG A 124 18.64 0.07 5.15
N TRP A 125 18.11 1.22 5.60
CA TRP A 125 17.30 1.29 6.83
C TRP A 125 16.01 0.48 6.74
N LEU A 126 15.35 0.42 5.58
CA LEU A 126 14.16 -0.40 5.38
C LEU A 126 14.52 -1.90 5.44
N LYS A 127 15.64 -2.31 4.86
CA LYS A 127 16.13 -3.71 5.02
C LYS A 127 16.35 -4.06 6.48
N GLU A 128 17.04 -3.19 7.23
CA GLU A 128 17.25 -3.38 8.67
C GLU A 128 15.92 -3.41 9.44
N LEU A 129 14.96 -2.56 9.07
CA LEU A 129 13.65 -2.47 9.70
C LEU A 129 12.84 -3.77 9.52
N PHE A 130 12.91 -4.35 8.31
CA PHE A 130 12.17 -5.54 7.91
C PHE A 130 12.91 -6.87 8.18
N GLY A 131 14.16 -6.83 8.66
CA GLY A 131 14.97 -8.02 8.86
C GLY A 131 15.46 -8.68 7.58
N LEU A 132 15.51 -7.94 6.47
CA LEU A 132 16.07 -8.43 5.21
C LEU A 132 17.60 -8.37 5.23
N PRO A 133 18.30 -9.35 4.62
CA PRO A 133 19.75 -9.33 4.49
C PRO A 133 20.28 -8.07 3.82
N ALA A 134 21.43 -7.57 4.25
CA ALA A 134 22.07 -6.38 3.70
C ALA A 134 22.39 -6.52 2.20
N SER A 135 22.64 -7.76 1.73
CA SER A 135 22.96 -8.07 0.34
C SER A 135 21.82 -7.86 -0.66
N TYR A 136 20.58 -7.71 -0.19
CA TYR A 136 19.48 -7.43 -1.12
C TYR A 136 19.68 -6.09 -1.83
N GLY A 137 19.47 -6.08 -3.16
CA GLY A 137 19.23 -4.87 -3.91
C GLY A 137 17.83 -4.32 -3.63
N GLY A 138 17.59 -3.09 -4.05
CA GLY A 138 16.26 -2.51 -3.92
C GLY A 138 16.12 -1.22 -4.70
N VAL A 139 14.88 -0.81 -4.91
CA VAL A 139 14.51 0.46 -5.55
C VAL A 139 13.19 0.96 -4.98
N LEU A 140 13.08 2.27 -4.80
CA LEU A 140 11.81 2.92 -4.45
C LEU A 140 10.94 3.04 -5.69
N THR A 141 9.66 2.72 -5.54
CA THR A 141 8.66 2.74 -6.61
C THR A 141 7.46 3.62 -6.21
N PRO A 142 6.59 4.02 -7.14
CA PRO A 142 5.38 4.76 -6.81
C PRO A 142 4.40 3.96 -5.93
N SER A 143 4.36 2.64 -6.07
CA SER A 143 3.36 1.80 -5.37
C SER A 143 3.77 0.34 -5.34
N ALA A 144 3.11 -0.46 -4.47
CA ALA A 144 3.24 -1.91 -4.47
C ALA A 144 2.96 -2.52 -5.85
N THR A 145 2.04 -1.96 -6.64
CA THR A 145 1.80 -2.44 -8.02
C THR A 145 3.07 -2.36 -8.86
N LEU A 146 3.79 -1.22 -8.85
CA LEU A 146 5.05 -1.10 -9.57
C LEU A 146 6.20 -1.84 -8.87
N ALA A 147 6.15 -2.01 -7.56
CA ALA A 147 7.09 -2.88 -6.85
C ALA A 147 6.91 -4.36 -7.25
N HIS A 148 5.66 -4.83 -7.44
CA HIS A 148 5.38 -6.15 -8.03
C HIS A 148 5.91 -6.24 -9.46
N VAL A 149 5.66 -5.23 -10.31
CA VAL A 149 6.23 -5.19 -11.66
C VAL A 149 7.74 -5.33 -11.60
N THR A 150 8.40 -4.64 -10.67
CA THR A 150 9.86 -4.68 -10.52
C THR A 150 10.35 -6.06 -10.06
N GLY A 151 9.83 -6.60 -8.98
CA GLY A 151 10.22 -7.91 -8.46
C GLY A 151 9.88 -9.06 -9.42
N LEU A 152 8.70 -9.01 -10.06
CA LEU A 152 8.26 -10.03 -11.01
C LEU A 152 8.93 -9.89 -12.39
N ALA A 153 9.43 -8.70 -12.78
CA ALA A 153 10.28 -8.54 -13.95
C ALA A 153 11.62 -9.26 -13.74
N SER A 154 12.21 -9.15 -12.55
CA SER A 154 13.42 -9.91 -12.19
C SER A 154 13.14 -11.42 -12.18
N ALA A 155 12.00 -11.86 -11.65
CA ALA A 155 11.57 -13.26 -11.71
C ALA A 155 11.38 -13.75 -13.16
N ARG A 156 10.75 -12.94 -14.00
CA ARG A 156 10.55 -13.23 -15.43
C ARG A 156 11.91 -13.35 -16.16
N HIS A 157 12.84 -12.43 -15.88
CA HIS A 157 14.19 -12.47 -16.49
C HIS A 157 14.92 -13.73 -16.04
N TRP A 158 14.93 -14.04 -14.74
CA TRP A 158 15.49 -15.27 -14.20
C TRP A 158 14.86 -16.52 -14.82
N TRP A 159 13.52 -16.58 -14.93
CA TRP A 159 12.80 -17.70 -15.51
C TRP A 159 13.12 -17.89 -17.00
N ALA A 160 13.16 -16.80 -17.80
CA ALA A 160 13.52 -16.85 -19.21
C ALA A 160 14.96 -17.31 -19.41
N GLY A 161 15.89 -16.86 -18.56
CA GLY A 161 17.29 -17.31 -18.57
C GLY A 161 17.43 -18.81 -18.35
N ARG A 162 16.53 -19.45 -17.56
CA ARG A 162 16.47 -20.91 -17.39
C ARG A 162 16.05 -21.64 -18.68
N HIS A 163 15.45 -20.93 -19.63
CA HIS A 163 15.14 -21.41 -20.97
C HIS A 163 16.17 -20.96 -22.03
N GLY A 164 17.28 -20.33 -21.60
CA GLY A 164 18.33 -19.84 -22.50
C GLY A 164 17.95 -18.57 -23.28
N VAL A 165 16.97 -17.81 -22.80
CA VAL A 165 16.45 -16.61 -23.46
C VAL A 165 16.74 -15.37 -22.61
N ASP A 166 17.39 -14.38 -23.21
CA ASP A 166 17.45 -13.02 -22.66
C ASP A 166 16.16 -12.27 -23.04
N VAL A 167 15.23 -12.22 -22.08
CA VAL A 167 13.92 -11.61 -22.32
C VAL A 167 13.98 -10.09 -22.55
N ALA A 168 15.04 -9.42 -22.12
CA ALA A 168 15.21 -7.99 -22.34
C ALA A 168 15.47 -7.68 -23.81
N SER A 169 16.23 -8.53 -24.50
CA SER A 169 16.56 -8.37 -25.92
C SER A 169 15.65 -9.14 -26.87
N GLN A 170 15.15 -10.31 -26.46
CA GLN A 170 14.44 -11.24 -27.34
C GLN A 170 12.92 -11.28 -27.09
N GLY A 171 12.45 -10.72 -25.96
CA GLY A 171 11.05 -10.78 -25.56
C GLY A 171 10.61 -12.18 -25.12
N LEU A 172 9.30 -12.40 -25.01
CA LEU A 172 8.70 -13.65 -24.52
C LEU A 172 8.28 -14.63 -25.67
N ALA A 173 8.45 -14.23 -26.92
CA ALA A 173 8.00 -15.03 -28.05
C ALA A 173 8.71 -16.40 -28.10
N GLY A 174 7.94 -17.47 -28.25
CA GLY A 174 8.48 -18.84 -28.30
C GLY A 174 8.72 -19.49 -26.92
N LEU A 175 8.61 -18.75 -25.83
CA LEU A 175 8.66 -19.32 -24.48
C LEU A 175 7.32 -19.94 -24.08
N PRO A 176 7.32 -21.02 -23.25
CA PRO A 176 6.08 -21.53 -22.67
C PRO A 176 5.50 -20.49 -21.68
N PRO A 177 4.23 -20.61 -21.25
CA PRO A 177 3.74 -19.77 -20.17
C PRO A 177 4.54 -19.96 -18.88
N MET A 178 4.94 -18.85 -18.24
CA MET A 178 5.63 -18.88 -16.96
C MET A 178 4.67 -19.37 -15.85
N PRO A 179 4.98 -20.50 -15.18
CA PRO A 179 4.13 -20.99 -14.09
C PRO A 179 4.22 -20.03 -12.88
N VAL A 180 3.06 -19.52 -12.43
CA VAL A 180 2.96 -18.69 -11.22
C VAL A 180 1.94 -19.33 -10.28
N LEU A 181 2.35 -19.65 -9.05
CA LEU A 181 1.56 -20.32 -8.03
C LEU A 181 1.35 -19.38 -6.84
N SER A 182 0.15 -19.35 -6.26
CA SER A 182 -0.15 -18.57 -5.07
C SER A 182 -1.26 -19.20 -4.24
N SER A 183 -1.53 -18.66 -3.05
CA SER A 183 -2.74 -18.96 -2.27
C SER A 183 -3.96 -18.22 -2.85
N GLY A 184 -5.13 -18.43 -2.25
CA GLY A 184 -6.35 -17.66 -2.54
C GLY A 184 -6.30 -16.22 -2.02
N LEU A 185 -5.31 -15.86 -1.19
CA LEU A 185 -5.14 -14.53 -0.58
C LEU A 185 -4.53 -13.49 -1.55
N VAL A 186 -4.12 -13.90 -2.74
CA VAL A 186 -3.42 -13.07 -3.72
C VAL A 186 -4.20 -11.79 -4.08
N HIS A 187 -3.52 -10.64 -3.95
CA HIS A 187 -4.11 -9.36 -4.29
C HIS A 187 -4.14 -9.11 -5.81
N VAL A 188 -5.13 -8.32 -6.27
CA VAL A 188 -5.33 -7.96 -7.68
C VAL A 188 -4.12 -7.27 -8.32
N SER A 189 -3.30 -6.54 -7.54
CA SER A 189 -2.07 -5.88 -8.02
C SER A 189 -1.05 -6.85 -8.59
N THR A 190 -0.90 -8.03 -8.02
CA THR A 190 -0.02 -9.09 -8.52
C THR A 190 -0.46 -9.56 -9.91
N ARG A 191 -1.77 -9.82 -10.10
CA ARG A 191 -2.32 -10.17 -11.42
C ARG A 191 -2.14 -9.06 -12.45
N LYS A 192 -2.31 -7.80 -12.00
CA LYS A 192 -2.06 -6.62 -12.84
C LYS A 192 -0.59 -6.51 -13.24
N ALA A 193 0.35 -6.78 -12.34
CA ALA A 193 1.78 -6.80 -12.64
C ALA A 193 2.12 -7.87 -13.69
N LEU A 194 1.60 -9.09 -13.56
CA LEU A 194 1.78 -10.16 -14.55
C LEU A 194 1.21 -9.77 -15.93
N GLN A 195 0.06 -9.09 -15.96
CA GLN A 195 -0.52 -8.56 -17.19
C GLN A 195 0.39 -7.52 -17.85
N ILE A 196 0.91 -6.55 -17.08
CA ILE A 196 1.83 -5.50 -17.56
C ILE A 196 3.11 -6.12 -18.13
N LEU A 197 3.63 -7.17 -17.48
CA LEU A 197 4.84 -7.86 -17.88
C LEU A 197 4.66 -8.79 -19.11
N GLY A 198 3.45 -8.90 -19.64
CA GLY A 198 3.16 -9.78 -20.78
C GLY A 198 3.13 -11.27 -20.42
N CYS A 199 3.23 -11.63 -19.13
CA CYS A 199 3.13 -13.02 -18.68
C CYS A 199 1.67 -13.53 -18.74
N GLY A 200 0.70 -12.61 -18.70
CA GLY A 200 -0.72 -12.94 -18.61
C GLY A 200 -1.21 -13.09 -17.16
N ARG A 201 -2.32 -12.43 -16.82
CA ARG A 201 -2.89 -12.47 -15.47
C ARG A 201 -3.41 -13.85 -15.06
N ASP A 202 -3.78 -14.67 -16.05
CA ASP A 202 -4.41 -15.99 -15.85
C ASP A 202 -3.37 -17.12 -15.75
N THR A 203 -2.07 -16.82 -15.90
CA THR A 203 -0.99 -17.76 -15.60
C THR A 203 -0.85 -18.02 -14.10
N LEU A 204 -1.32 -17.11 -13.25
CA LEU A 204 -1.34 -17.25 -11.80
C LEU A 204 -2.45 -18.22 -11.39
N ARG A 205 -2.05 -19.39 -10.89
CA ARG A 205 -2.91 -20.44 -10.35
C ARG A 205 -2.94 -20.35 -8.82
N THR A 206 -4.14 -20.45 -8.26
CA THR A 206 -4.34 -20.42 -6.80
C THR A 206 -4.56 -21.81 -6.23
N PHE A 207 -3.95 -22.07 -5.07
CA PHE A 207 -4.05 -23.32 -4.31
C PHE A 207 -4.58 -22.98 -2.93
N ALA A 208 -5.90 -22.90 -2.81
CA ALA A 208 -6.57 -22.54 -1.56
C ALA A 208 -7.16 -23.79 -0.89
N ARG A 209 -6.96 -23.90 0.43
CA ARG A 209 -7.55 -24.93 1.27
C ARG A 209 -8.95 -24.52 1.73
N GLY A 210 -9.89 -24.46 0.83
CA GLY A 210 -11.25 -24.02 1.13
C GLY A 210 -11.53 -22.57 0.72
N ASP A 211 -12.57 -21.99 1.29
CA ASP A 211 -13.12 -20.68 0.90
C ASP A 211 -12.51 -19.48 1.67
N ASP A 212 -11.65 -19.74 2.65
CA ASP A 212 -10.94 -18.72 3.41
C ASP A 212 -9.66 -18.20 2.71
N GLY A 213 -9.25 -18.85 1.65
CA GLY A 213 -8.13 -18.44 0.80
C GLY A 213 -6.76 -18.90 1.29
N HIS A 214 -6.63 -19.50 2.47
CA HIS A 214 -5.35 -20.01 2.97
C HIS A 214 -4.76 -21.08 2.04
N VAL A 215 -3.42 -21.07 1.90
CA VAL A 215 -2.72 -21.97 0.99
C VAL A 215 -2.93 -23.44 1.36
N ASP A 216 -3.18 -24.28 0.35
CA ASP A 216 -3.03 -25.73 0.42
C ASP A 216 -1.60 -26.10 -0.01
N LEU A 217 -0.71 -26.24 0.97
CA LEU A 217 0.71 -26.55 0.75
C LEU A 217 0.88 -27.88 0.00
N ALA A 218 0.08 -28.92 0.31
CA ALA A 218 0.19 -30.22 -0.33
C ALA A 218 -0.23 -30.18 -1.81
N ALA A 219 -1.31 -29.45 -2.12
CA ALA A 219 -1.73 -29.24 -3.49
C ALA A 219 -0.73 -28.40 -4.30
N MET A 220 -0.15 -27.37 -3.68
CA MET A 220 0.90 -26.55 -4.30
C MET A 220 2.18 -27.35 -4.53
N GLU A 221 2.62 -28.15 -3.55
CA GLU A 221 3.77 -29.04 -3.69
C GLU A 221 3.57 -30.06 -4.82
N SER A 222 2.39 -30.69 -4.90
CA SER A 222 2.05 -31.61 -5.99
C SER A 222 2.12 -30.93 -7.37
N ALA A 223 1.69 -29.65 -7.44
CA ALA A 223 1.76 -28.89 -8.69
C ALA A 223 3.20 -28.54 -9.07
N LEU A 224 4.06 -28.21 -8.11
CA LEU A 224 5.50 -27.96 -8.32
C LEU A 224 6.22 -29.24 -8.77
N ALA A 225 5.94 -30.37 -8.13
CA ALA A 225 6.49 -31.68 -8.51
C ALA A 225 6.11 -32.06 -9.96
N GLY A 226 4.86 -31.77 -10.37
CA GLY A 226 4.39 -32.00 -11.73
C GLY A 226 5.00 -31.09 -12.81
N LEU A 227 5.82 -30.13 -12.41
CA LEU A 227 6.60 -29.32 -13.36
C LEU A 227 7.88 -30.02 -13.84
N ASP A 228 8.25 -31.16 -13.25
CA ASP A 228 9.42 -31.95 -13.64
C ASP A 228 10.72 -31.11 -13.75
N GLY A 229 10.98 -30.26 -12.75
CA GLY A 229 12.16 -29.40 -12.68
C GLY A 229 12.08 -28.12 -13.53
N ARG A 230 10.96 -27.86 -14.19
CA ARG A 230 10.76 -26.57 -14.90
C ARG A 230 10.65 -25.42 -13.89
N PRO A 231 11.29 -24.27 -14.16
CA PRO A 231 11.28 -23.13 -13.26
C PRO A 231 9.87 -22.54 -13.09
N ALA A 232 9.54 -22.14 -11.86
CA ALA A 232 8.27 -21.55 -11.50
C ALA A 232 8.45 -20.36 -10.56
N VAL A 233 7.39 -19.56 -10.38
CA VAL A 233 7.32 -18.47 -9.41
C VAL A 233 6.24 -18.80 -8.38
N ILE A 234 6.59 -18.72 -7.10
CA ILE A 234 5.64 -18.76 -5.98
C ILE A 234 5.41 -17.32 -5.51
N VAL A 235 4.15 -16.92 -5.38
CA VAL A 235 3.77 -15.65 -4.78
C VAL A 235 3.12 -15.92 -3.42
N ALA A 236 3.80 -15.48 -2.36
CA ALA A 236 3.31 -15.54 -1.00
C ALA A 236 2.73 -14.20 -0.57
N ASN A 237 1.69 -14.22 0.27
CA ASN A 237 1.00 -13.01 0.73
C ASN A 237 1.23 -12.82 2.22
N LEU A 238 1.80 -11.69 2.61
CA LEU A 238 2.00 -11.26 3.99
C LEU A 238 1.04 -10.11 4.29
N GLY A 239 -0.08 -10.43 4.93
CA GLY A 239 -1.15 -9.50 5.22
C GLY A 239 -2.14 -9.33 4.05
N GLU A 240 -3.20 -10.13 4.01
CA GLU A 240 -4.29 -10.00 3.04
C GLU A 240 -5.22 -8.83 3.42
N VAL A 241 -5.73 -8.12 2.42
CA VAL A 241 -6.40 -6.83 2.58
C VAL A 241 -7.77 -6.92 3.29
N THR A 242 -8.42 -8.09 3.35
CA THR A 242 -9.77 -8.27 3.94
C THR A 242 -9.71 -8.72 5.39
N THR A 243 -8.81 -9.64 5.72
CA THR A 243 -8.72 -10.27 7.04
C THR A 243 -7.42 -9.97 7.78
N GLY A 244 -6.36 -9.56 7.06
CA GLY A 244 -5.01 -9.47 7.61
C GLY A 244 -4.27 -10.80 7.64
N ALA A 245 -4.83 -11.86 7.06
CA ALA A 245 -4.23 -13.19 7.03
C ALA A 245 -2.91 -13.20 6.25
N SER A 246 -2.02 -14.10 6.62
CA SER A 246 -0.72 -14.29 5.96
C SER A 246 -0.54 -15.75 5.56
N ASP A 247 0.16 -15.97 4.45
CA ASP A 247 0.64 -17.28 4.07
C ASP A 247 1.79 -17.72 5.00
N PRO A 248 2.03 -19.02 5.17
CA PRO A 248 3.20 -19.55 5.91
C PRO A 248 4.47 -19.37 5.05
N ILE A 249 5.09 -18.19 5.15
CA ILE A 249 6.19 -17.77 4.26
C ILE A 249 7.38 -18.75 4.37
N ALA A 250 7.70 -19.24 5.59
CA ALA A 250 8.80 -20.17 5.80
C ALA A 250 8.57 -21.50 5.05
N ASP A 251 7.35 -22.06 5.12
CA ASP A 251 7.01 -23.31 4.41
C ASP A 251 7.03 -23.10 2.88
N LEU A 252 6.59 -21.94 2.41
CA LEU A 252 6.66 -21.58 0.99
C LEU A 252 8.11 -21.38 0.53
N ALA A 253 8.99 -20.87 1.39
CA ALA A 253 10.42 -20.77 1.13
C ALA A 253 11.06 -22.17 1.03
N ASP A 254 10.67 -23.11 1.90
CA ASP A 254 11.12 -24.51 1.83
C ASP A 254 10.71 -25.17 0.49
N LEU A 255 9.46 -24.91 0.04
CA LEU A 255 9.00 -25.38 -1.27
C LEU A 255 9.79 -24.72 -2.41
N ALA A 256 10.00 -23.41 -2.35
CA ALA A 256 10.76 -22.68 -3.36
C ALA A 256 12.18 -23.22 -3.51
N GLU A 257 12.89 -23.43 -2.40
CA GLU A 257 14.24 -24.00 -2.40
C GLU A 257 14.27 -25.45 -2.92
N ARG A 258 13.33 -26.29 -2.47
CA ARG A 258 13.26 -27.71 -2.86
C ARG A 258 13.02 -27.88 -4.36
N TYR A 259 12.16 -27.05 -4.94
CA TYR A 259 11.77 -27.16 -6.34
C TYR A 259 12.49 -26.15 -7.26
N GLY A 260 13.43 -25.37 -6.73
CA GLY A 260 14.17 -24.37 -7.49
C GLY A 260 13.25 -23.29 -8.08
N ALA A 261 12.22 -22.87 -7.35
CA ALA A 261 11.30 -21.85 -7.74
C ALA A 261 11.73 -20.47 -7.19
N TRP A 262 11.31 -19.39 -7.85
CA TRP A 262 11.45 -18.03 -7.36
C TRP A 262 10.34 -17.72 -6.34
N LEU A 263 10.69 -17.27 -5.14
CA LEU A 263 9.74 -16.82 -4.14
C LEU A 263 9.60 -15.29 -4.18
N HIS A 264 8.40 -14.81 -4.50
CA HIS A 264 8.02 -13.41 -4.42
C HIS A 264 7.06 -13.20 -3.25
N VAL A 265 7.34 -12.25 -2.35
CA VAL A 265 6.48 -11.94 -1.20
C VAL A 265 5.76 -10.60 -1.43
N ASP A 266 4.42 -10.65 -1.50
CA ASP A 266 3.57 -9.47 -1.37
C ASP A 266 3.42 -9.10 0.11
N GLY A 267 4.22 -8.18 0.55
CA GLY A 267 4.18 -7.61 1.90
C GLY A 267 3.69 -6.17 1.91
N ALA A 268 2.82 -5.78 0.96
CA ALA A 268 2.42 -4.39 0.70
C ALA A 268 2.13 -3.58 1.97
N PHE A 269 1.45 -4.15 2.97
CA PHE A 269 1.40 -3.57 4.31
C PHE A 269 1.90 -4.55 5.39
N GLY A 270 1.82 -5.83 5.14
CA GLY A 270 2.16 -6.89 6.10
C GLY A 270 3.64 -6.96 6.46
N MET A 271 4.57 -6.43 5.62
CA MET A 271 6.00 -6.34 5.99
C MET A 271 6.22 -5.60 7.31
N PHE A 272 5.37 -4.67 7.67
CA PHE A 272 5.45 -3.95 8.94
C PHE A 272 5.12 -4.82 10.16
N ALA A 273 4.60 -6.04 9.97
CA ALA A 273 4.47 -7.04 11.03
C ALA A 273 5.83 -7.40 11.66
N ALA A 274 6.92 -7.32 10.90
CA ALA A 274 8.28 -7.57 11.37
C ALA A 274 8.75 -6.60 12.47
N LEU A 275 8.09 -5.43 12.62
CA LEU A 275 8.49 -4.42 13.59
C LEU A 275 8.08 -4.75 15.03
N SER A 276 7.05 -5.56 15.24
CA SER A 276 6.55 -5.92 16.57
C SER A 276 6.84 -7.39 16.90
N PRO A 277 7.37 -7.68 18.09
CA PRO A 277 7.53 -9.07 18.56
C PRO A 277 6.19 -9.84 18.58
N ARG A 278 5.06 -9.15 18.65
CA ARG A 278 3.71 -9.75 18.65
C ARG A 278 3.35 -10.37 17.29
N THR A 279 3.91 -9.86 16.20
CA THR A 279 3.53 -10.20 14.81
C THR A 279 4.71 -10.61 13.93
N ALA A 280 5.95 -10.48 14.43
CA ALA A 280 7.16 -10.81 13.67
C ALA A 280 7.18 -12.25 13.13
N HIS A 281 6.54 -13.19 13.85
CA HIS A 281 6.43 -14.59 13.42
C HIS A 281 5.66 -14.74 12.09
N LEU A 282 4.77 -13.79 11.72
CA LEU A 282 4.06 -13.81 10.46
C LEU A 282 4.98 -13.52 9.25
N ALA A 283 6.10 -12.83 9.50
CA ALA A 283 7.10 -12.52 8.49
C ALA A 283 8.29 -13.49 8.49
N ALA A 284 8.26 -14.55 9.32
CA ALA A 284 9.33 -15.54 9.37
C ALA A 284 9.52 -16.22 8.00
N GLY A 285 10.77 -16.27 7.52
CA GLY A 285 11.11 -16.81 6.20
C GLY A 285 11.16 -15.77 5.07
N VAL A 286 10.74 -14.51 5.33
CA VAL A 286 10.79 -13.44 4.32
C VAL A 286 12.22 -13.14 3.86
N GLU A 287 13.21 -13.33 4.73
CA GLU A 287 14.64 -13.18 4.44
C GLU A 287 15.19 -14.20 3.43
N ARG A 288 14.37 -15.21 3.10
CA ARG A 288 14.68 -16.25 2.09
C ARG A 288 14.00 -15.97 0.75
N ALA A 289 13.13 -14.96 0.67
CA ALA A 289 12.43 -14.63 -0.57
C ALA A 289 13.39 -14.08 -1.64
N ASP A 290 13.16 -14.37 -2.91
CA ASP A 290 13.94 -13.81 -4.01
C ASP A 290 13.56 -12.38 -4.32
N SER A 291 12.29 -12.00 -4.06
CA SER A 291 11.83 -10.61 -4.14
C SER A 291 10.73 -10.32 -3.13
N VAL A 292 10.71 -9.09 -2.62
CA VAL A 292 9.77 -8.60 -1.60
C VAL A 292 9.22 -7.25 -2.00
N THR A 293 7.90 -7.07 -1.85
CA THR A 293 7.20 -5.81 -2.11
C THR A 293 6.62 -5.24 -0.82
N ALA A 294 6.72 -3.91 -0.64
CA ALA A 294 6.04 -3.19 0.44
C ALA A 294 5.59 -1.79 0.00
N ASP A 295 4.71 -1.13 0.77
CA ASP A 295 4.25 0.24 0.53
C ASP A 295 4.52 1.16 1.71
N GLY A 296 5.17 2.29 1.44
CA GLY A 296 5.40 3.33 2.43
C GLY A 296 4.12 4.15 2.74
N HIS A 297 3.28 4.42 1.73
CA HIS A 297 2.03 5.16 1.92
C HIS A 297 0.92 4.36 2.63
N LYS A 298 1.21 3.09 3.01
CA LYS A 298 0.34 2.30 3.89
C LYS A 298 0.78 2.44 5.34
N TRP A 299 1.45 1.48 5.91
CA TRP A 299 1.71 1.45 7.35
C TRP A 299 2.93 2.27 7.82
N LEU A 300 3.86 2.67 6.90
CA LEU A 300 4.92 3.62 7.25
C LEU A 300 4.41 5.06 7.43
N ASN A 301 3.21 5.35 6.91
CA ASN A 301 2.58 6.67 7.00
C ASN A 301 3.43 7.79 6.37
N VAL A 302 3.86 7.56 5.14
CA VAL A 302 4.41 8.61 4.26
C VAL A 302 3.38 9.02 3.21
N PRO A 303 3.46 10.24 2.66
CA PRO A 303 2.53 10.69 1.61
C PRO A 303 2.56 9.78 0.38
N TYR A 304 1.45 9.76 -0.37
CA TYR A 304 1.44 9.25 -1.74
C TYR A 304 2.40 10.06 -2.60
N GLU A 305 3.19 9.37 -3.42
CA GLU A 305 3.23 7.96 -3.68
C GLU A 305 4.52 7.34 -3.11
N SER A 306 4.47 6.10 -2.58
CA SER A 306 5.63 5.45 -1.98
C SER A 306 5.45 3.93 -1.93
N GLY A 307 6.30 3.21 -2.63
CA GLY A 307 6.41 1.75 -2.64
C GLY A 307 7.86 1.31 -2.63
N PHE A 308 8.13 0.05 -2.30
CA PHE A 308 9.46 -0.53 -2.18
C PHE A 308 9.51 -1.88 -2.88
N SER A 309 10.56 -2.11 -3.68
CA SER A 309 10.91 -3.43 -4.19
C SER A 309 12.29 -3.82 -3.71
N PHE A 310 12.40 -5.01 -3.15
CA PHE A 310 13.68 -5.62 -2.77
C PHE A 310 13.85 -6.92 -3.54
N VAL A 311 15.08 -7.19 -4.00
CA VAL A 311 15.43 -8.41 -4.73
C VAL A 311 16.72 -8.97 -4.15
N ARG A 312 16.73 -10.28 -3.87
CA ARG A 312 17.85 -10.98 -3.20
C ARG A 312 19.16 -10.83 -3.98
N ASP A 313 19.11 -11.00 -5.29
CA ASP A 313 20.24 -10.79 -6.17
C ASP A 313 20.12 -9.42 -6.86
N PRO A 314 20.94 -8.43 -6.48
CA PRO A 314 20.91 -7.10 -7.11
C PRO A 314 21.13 -7.12 -8.62
N ALA A 315 21.91 -8.09 -9.13
CA ALA A 315 22.16 -8.22 -10.56
C ALA A 315 20.89 -8.53 -11.36
N ALA A 316 19.91 -9.19 -10.73
CA ALA A 316 18.62 -9.47 -11.36
C ALA A 316 17.80 -8.20 -11.65
N LEU A 317 17.94 -7.13 -10.86
CA LEU A 317 17.35 -5.82 -11.15
C LEU A 317 18.02 -5.19 -12.38
N GLY A 318 19.36 -5.11 -12.39
CA GLY A 318 20.12 -4.57 -13.50
C GLY A 318 19.83 -5.32 -14.82
N SER A 319 19.75 -6.64 -14.76
CA SER A 319 19.42 -7.46 -15.95
C SER A 319 17.99 -7.24 -16.46
N ALA A 320 17.04 -6.97 -15.55
CA ALA A 320 15.64 -6.77 -15.93
C ALA A 320 15.34 -5.37 -16.49
N PHE A 321 16.10 -4.35 -16.07
CA PHE A 321 15.79 -2.94 -16.34
C PHE A 321 16.94 -2.13 -16.92
N GLY A 322 18.16 -2.67 -17.00
CA GLY A 322 19.30 -1.97 -17.54
C GLY A 322 19.02 -1.42 -18.94
N ALA A 323 19.25 -0.12 -19.14
CA ALA A 323 19.08 0.53 -20.41
C ALA A 323 20.42 0.55 -21.17
N TRP A 324 20.41 0.19 -22.43
CA TRP A 324 21.60 0.10 -23.29
C TRP A 324 21.59 1.18 -24.36
N GLY A 325 22.76 1.77 -24.61
CA GLY A 325 23.02 2.53 -25.85
C GLY A 325 22.56 3.99 -25.88
N ALA A 326 22.23 4.61 -24.75
CA ALA A 326 21.98 6.05 -24.69
C ALA A 326 23.31 6.80 -24.45
N ALA A 327 23.86 7.43 -25.44
CA ALA A 327 25.17 8.10 -25.41
C ALA A 327 25.31 9.23 -24.35
N TYR A 328 24.20 9.69 -23.78
CA TYR A 328 24.16 10.70 -22.69
C TYR A 328 24.06 10.11 -21.30
N LEU A 329 23.88 8.78 -21.18
CA LEU A 329 23.89 8.10 -19.90
C LEU A 329 25.31 7.59 -19.61
N PRO A 330 25.83 7.78 -18.38
CA PRO A 330 27.13 7.22 -18.02
C PRO A 330 27.07 5.69 -18.09
N ASP A 331 28.15 5.08 -18.56
CA ASP A 331 28.31 3.63 -18.54
C ASP A 331 28.28 3.13 -17.09
N ALA A 332 27.77 1.91 -16.91
CA ALA A 332 27.66 1.29 -15.57
C ALA A 332 29.03 1.03 -14.91
N ASP A 333 30.12 1.12 -15.66
CA ASP A 333 31.49 0.73 -15.31
C ASP A 333 32.42 1.90 -14.92
N GLU A 334 31.91 3.13 -14.76
CA GLU A 334 32.75 4.17 -14.16
C GLU A 334 32.99 3.81 -12.67
N GLU A 335 34.09 3.09 -12.44
CA GLU A 335 34.63 2.79 -11.11
C GLU A 335 34.80 4.10 -10.32
N GLY A 336 33.93 4.30 -9.36
CA GLY A 336 34.03 5.41 -8.43
C GLY A 336 35.13 5.14 -7.37
N ASP A 337 35.51 6.19 -6.69
CA ASP A 337 36.47 6.28 -5.58
C ASP A 337 36.13 5.42 -4.32
N GLY A 338 35.42 4.30 -4.48
CA GLY A 338 34.94 3.43 -3.41
C GLY A 338 33.62 3.88 -2.76
N THR A 339 33.02 4.99 -3.25
CA THR A 339 31.64 5.34 -2.88
C THR A 339 30.67 4.69 -3.86
N GLU A 340 29.69 3.97 -3.34
CA GLU A 340 28.66 3.31 -4.17
C GLU A 340 27.78 4.38 -4.85
N ARG A 341 28.02 4.63 -6.14
CA ARG A 341 27.29 5.62 -6.96
C ARG A 341 26.20 4.92 -7.75
N VAL A 342 25.03 4.74 -7.11
CA VAL A 342 23.93 3.97 -7.72
C VAL A 342 23.15 4.82 -8.71
N ASN A 343 22.96 4.30 -9.93
CA ASN A 343 22.06 4.83 -10.94
C ASN A 343 20.73 4.08 -10.89
N TYR A 344 19.76 4.61 -10.15
CA TYR A 344 18.48 3.94 -9.89
C TYR A 344 17.56 3.80 -11.11
N ASN A 345 17.77 4.59 -12.17
CA ASN A 345 17.07 4.43 -13.45
C ASN A 345 17.39 3.10 -14.14
N MET A 346 18.47 2.42 -13.72
CA MET A 346 18.87 1.11 -14.23
C MET A 346 18.27 -0.07 -13.44
N LEU A 347 17.60 0.21 -12.31
CA LEU A 347 17.11 -0.80 -11.35
C LEU A 347 15.58 -0.89 -11.30
N GLY A 348 14.88 -0.14 -12.12
CA GLY A 348 13.42 -0.10 -12.13
C GLY A 348 12.84 0.43 -13.43
N PRO A 349 11.51 0.46 -13.56
CA PRO A 349 10.83 0.82 -14.81
C PRO A 349 10.86 2.33 -15.13
N GLU A 350 11.39 3.16 -14.22
CA GLU A 350 11.35 4.62 -14.38
C GLU A 350 12.75 5.18 -14.64
N SER A 351 12.89 5.98 -15.69
CA SER A 351 14.13 6.75 -15.95
C SER A 351 14.13 8.07 -15.16
N SER A 352 13.10 8.91 -15.35
CA SER A 352 12.92 10.12 -14.54
C SER A 352 12.12 9.77 -13.28
N ARG A 353 12.67 10.07 -12.11
CA ARG A 353 12.14 9.62 -10.83
C ARG A 353 12.14 10.76 -9.83
N ARG A 354 11.00 10.93 -9.11
CA ARG A 354 10.92 11.83 -7.95
C ARG A 354 11.81 11.34 -6.82
N ALA A 355 12.36 12.25 -6.02
CA ALA A 355 13.13 11.95 -4.80
C ALA A 355 12.24 11.41 -3.67
N ARG A 356 11.64 10.22 -3.86
CA ARG A 356 10.74 9.54 -2.90
C ARG A 356 11.43 9.16 -1.60
N ALA A 357 12.75 9.17 -1.59
CA ALA A 357 13.54 8.88 -0.39
C ALA A 357 13.39 9.96 0.69
N PHE A 358 13.16 11.22 0.34
CA PHE A 358 13.16 12.32 1.32
C PHE A 358 12.08 12.20 2.39
N PRO A 359 10.79 11.97 2.08
CA PRO A 359 9.78 11.72 3.10
C PRO A 359 10.06 10.48 3.96
N ILE A 360 10.62 9.42 3.37
CA ILE A 360 10.96 8.18 4.08
C ILE A 360 12.15 8.42 5.02
N TRP A 361 13.20 9.09 4.52
CA TRP A 361 14.35 9.45 5.32
C TRP A 361 13.95 10.32 6.52
N ALA A 362 13.11 11.32 6.28
CA ALA A 362 12.67 12.26 7.30
C ALA A 362 11.88 11.54 8.42
N THR A 363 10.95 10.66 8.07
CA THR A 363 10.14 9.93 9.07
C THR A 363 10.98 8.91 9.85
N LEU A 364 11.84 8.14 9.16
CA LEU A 364 12.72 7.17 9.81
C LEU A 364 13.74 7.85 10.72
N ARG A 365 14.29 8.99 10.29
CA ARG A 365 15.24 9.77 11.09
C ARG A 365 14.58 10.41 12.30
N ALA A 366 13.35 10.90 12.16
CA ALA A 366 12.63 11.58 13.24
C ALA A 366 12.15 10.62 14.34
N TYR A 367 11.69 9.43 13.99
CA TYR A 367 11.01 8.54 14.95
C TYR A 367 11.76 7.23 15.21
N GLY A 368 12.70 6.87 14.37
CA GLY A 368 13.50 5.65 14.51
C GLY A 368 12.68 4.36 14.48
N ARG A 369 13.33 3.24 14.73
CA ARG A 369 12.71 1.91 14.82
C ARG A 369 11.64 1.85 15.92
N ASP A 370 11.95 2.39 17.09
CA ASP A 370 11.06 2.29 18.26
C ASP A 370 9.77 3.07 18.06
N GLY A 371 9.82 4.29 17.52
CA GLY A 371 8.61 5.06 17.24
C GLY A 371 7.72 4.40 16.19
N HIS A 372 8.28 3.76 15.18
CA HIS A 372 7.50 3.01 14.20
C HIS A 372 6.95 1.70 14.79
N ARG A 373 7.70 1.01 15.65
CA ARG A 373 7.18 -0.15 16.40
C ARG A 373 6.00 0.24 17.28
N GLU A 374 6.10 1.30 18.07
CA GLU A 374 5.00 1.78 18.91
C GLU A 374 3.76 2.17 18.09
N MET A 375 3.96 2.75 16.92
CA MET A 375 2.87 3.04 15.99
C MET A 375 2.17 1.77 15.52
N VAL A 376 2.92 0.75 15.09
CA VAL A 376 2.38 -0.55 14.67
C VAL A 376 1.62 -1.20 15.83
N GLU A 377 2.22 -1.31 17.01
CA GLU A 377 1.60 -1.94 18.19
C GLU A 377 0.30 -1.25 18.61
N ARG A 378 0.25 0.08 18.53
CA ARG A 378 -0.99 0.84 18.78
C ARG A 378 -2.10 0.48 17.79
N HIS A 379 -1.76 0.25 16.51
CA HIS A 379 -2.75 -0.17 15.51
C HIS A 379 -3.22 -1.60 15.74
N LEU A 380 -2.33 -2.50 16.20
CA LEU A 380 -2.70 -3.84 16.63
C LEU A 380 -3.67 -3.79 17.81
N ASP A 381 -3.40 -2.92 18.80
CA ASP A 381 -4.27 -2.76 19.99
C ASP A 381 -5.66 -2.23 19.60
N VAL A 382 -5.73 -1.27 18.69
CA VAL A 382 -7.02 -0.74 18.20
C VAL A 382 -7.81 -1.81 17.46
N ALA A 383 -7.17 -2.58 16.59
CA ALA A 383 -7.85 -3.66 15.86
C ALA A 383 -8.33 -4.77 16.82
N ALA A 384 -7.50 -5.19 17.77
CA ALA A 384 -7.86 -6.17 18.78
C ALA A 384 -9.00 -5.67 19.69
N HIS A 385 -9.00 -4.38 20.04
CA HIS A 385 -10.09 -3.79 20.83
C HIS A 385 -11.41 -3.81 20.04
N LEU A 386 -11.37 -3.43 18.75
CA LEU A 386 -12.56 -3.50 17.89
C LEU A 386 -13.05 -4.94 17.74
N GLY A 387 -12.15 -5.93 17.60
CA GLY A 387 -12.50 -7.34 17.54
C GLY A 387 -13.31 -7.77 18.77
N ARG A 388 -12.85 -7.41 19.98
CA ARG A 388 -13.60 -7.70 21.22
C ARG A 388 -14.97 -7.02 21.26
N LEU A 389 -15.08 -5.76 20.83
CA LEU A 389 -16.37 -5.07 20.76
C LEU A 389 -17.34 -5.74 19.78
N VAL A 390 -16.84 -6.29 18.69
CA VAL A 390 -17.64 -7.07 17.73
C VAL A 390 -18.11 -8.38 18.36
N GLU A 391 -17.25 -9.10 19.08
CA GLU A 391 -17.60 -10.37 19.75
C GLU A 391 -18.63 -10.16 20.89
N GLU A 392 -18.56 -9.02 21.59
CA GLU A 392 -19.50 -8.66 22.66
C GLU A 392 -20.87 -8.19 22.14
N ALA A 393 -20.96 -7.78 20.86
CA ALA A 393 -22.18 -7.25 20.27
C ALA A 393 -23.11 -8.39 19.79
N PRO A 394 -24.38 -8.45 20.22
CA PRO A 394 -25.27 -9.56 19.88
C PRO A 394 -25.74 -9.59 18.42
N ASP A 395 -25.47 -8.52 17.68
CA ASP A 395 -25.89 -8.30 16.29
C ASP A 395 -24.70 -8.17 15.31
N LEU A 396 -23.49 -8.44 15.78
CA LEU A 396 -22.28 -8.49 14.97
C LEU A 396 -21.66 -9.90 15.00
N GLU A 397 -20.93 -10.24 13.96
CA GLU A 397 -20.23 -11.52 13.84
C GLU A 397 -18.79 -11.28 13.35
N LEU A 398 -17.80 -11.63 14.17
CA LEU A 398 -16.40 -11.64 13.79
C LEU A 398 -16.14 -12.83 12.84
N LEU A 399 -15.56 -12.61 11.66
CA LEU A 399 -15.45 -13.62 10.62
C LEU A 399 -14.04 -14.19 10.46
N ALA A 400 -13.03 -13.49 10.97
CA ALA A 400 -11.64 -13.94 10.96
C ALA A 400 -10.91 -13.48 12.24
N PRO A 401 -9.90 -14.21 12.70
CA PRO A 401 -9.05 -13.76 13.80
C PRO A 401 -8.40 -12.41 13.47
N VAL A 402 -8.32 -11.51 14.46
CA VAL A 402 -7.63 -10.22 14.30
C VAL A 402 -6.13 -10.42 14.45
N GLN A 403 -5.40 -10.45 13.35
CA GLN A 403 -3.95 -10.72 13.34
C GLN A 403 -3.09 -9.46 13.21
N LEU A 404 -3.53 -8.52 12.34
CA LEU A 404 -2.85 -7.26 12.07
C LEU A 404 -3.77 -6.07 12.40
N CYS A 405 -3.70 -5.00 11.65
CA CYS A 405 -4.52 -3.80 11.84
C CYS A 405 -5.90 -3.88 11.15
N ILE A 406 -6.42 -5.08 10.91
CA ILE A 406 -7.68 -5.32 10.21
C ILE A 406 -8.63 -6.12 11.09
N THR A 407 -9.89 -5.68 11.15
CA THR A 407 -11.00 -6.41 11.78
C THR A 407 -12.07 -6.67 10.73
N CYS A 408 -12.31 -7.94 10.43
CA CYS A 408 -13.29 -8.39 9.43
C CYS A 408 -14.53 -8.96 10.13
N PHE A 409 -15.69 -8.35 9.91
CA PHE A 409 -16.95 -8.72 10.56
C PHE A 409 -18.13 -8.42 9.66
N ARG A 410 -19.32 -8.90 10.05
CA ARG A 410 -20.59 -8.53 9.42
C ARG A 410 -21.66 -8.18 10.43
N TYR A 411 -22.64 -7.41 10.00
CA TYR A 411 -23.87 -7.18 10.74
C TYR A 411 -24.78 -8.40 10.58
N ARG A 412 -25.12 -9.02 11.70
CA ARG A 412 -25.93 -10.25 11.77
C ARG A 412 -26.97 -10.15 12.89
N PRO A 413 -28.01 -9.32 12.71
CA PRO A 413 -29.03 -9.16 13.76
C PRO A 413 -29.86 -10.45 13.95
N PRO A 414 -30.29 -10.73 15.19
CA PRO A 414 -31.12 -11.88 15.50
C PRO A 414 -32.40 -11.94 14.62
N GLY A 415 -32.76 -13.13 14.18
CA GLY A 415 -33.99 -13.36 13.40
C GLY A 415 -33.91 -13.03 11.92
N VAL A 416 -32.78 -12.51 11.41
CA VAL A 416 -32.58 -12.30 9.97
C VAL A 416 -32.02 -13.57 9.33
N PRO A 417 -32.69 -14.13 8.30
CA PRO A 417 -32.21 -15.31 7.59
C PRO A 417 -30.87 -15.08 6.90
N GLU A 418 -29.98 -16.10 6.87
CA GLU A 418 -28.65 -16.03 6.26
C GLU A 418 -28.68 -15.51 4.82
N ALA A 419 -29.65 -15.95 4.00
CA ALA A 419 -29.82 -15.51 2.62
C ALA A 419 -30.05 -14.00 2.43
N ARG A 420 -30.42 -13.28 3.49
CA ARG A 420 -30.65 -11.82 3.47
C ARG A 420 -29.46 -11.00 3.99
N LEU A 421 -28.45 -11.66 4.60
CA LEU A 421 -27.36 -10.95 5.25
C LEU A 421 -26.44 -10.23 4.27
N ASN A 422 -26.17 -10.79 3.09
CA ASN A 422 -25.34 -10.14 2.08
C ASN A 422 -25.95 -8.82 1.59
N ASP A 423 -27.24 -8.82 1.25
CA ASP A 423 -27.98 -7.63 0.86
C ASP A 423 -28.05 -6.59 2.01
N LEU A 424 -28.28 -7.05 3.24
CA LEU A 424 -28.31 -6.18 4.41
C LEU A 424 -26.96 -5.50 4.65
N ASN A 425 -25.85 -6.23 4.56
CA ASN A 425 -24.50 -5.69 4.77
C ASN A 425 -24.08 -4.78 3.61
N ALA A 426 -24.47 -5.04 2.37
CA ALA A 426 -24.25 -4.16 1.24
C ALA A 426 -24.91 -2.79 1.48
N ARG A 427 -26.20 -2.78 1.83
CA ARG A 427 -26.94 -1.55 2.16
C ARG A 427 -26.39 -0.83 3.38
N LEU A 428 -25.91 -1.57 4.40
CA LEU A 428 -25.25 -0.96 5.54
C LEU A 428 -23.97 -0.23 5.12
N GLY A 429 -23.15 -0.85 4.25
CA GLY A 429 -21.95 -0.20 3.69
C GLY A 429 -22.28 1.09 2.93
N GLU A 430 -23.31 1.07 2.07
CA GLU A 430 -23.79 2.26 1.36
C GLU A 430 -24.27 3.36 2.33
N ALA A 431 -25.01 3.00 3.37
CA ALA A 431 -25.48 3.93 4.39
C ALA A 431 -24.34 4.55 5.20
N LEU A 432 -23.30 3.79 5.55
CA LEU A 432 -22.11 4.30 6.22
C LEU A 432 -21.35 5.30 5.35
N LEU A 433 -21.20 5.01 4.07
CA LEU A 433 -20.55 5.93 3.12
C LEU A 433 -21.40 7.20 2.91
N ALA A 434 -22.73 7.07 2.89
CA ALA A 434 -23.63 8.20 2.76
C ALA A 434 -23.64 9.11 4.00
N ASP A 435 -23.53 8.53 5.20
CA ASP A 435 -23.45 9.26 6.48
C ASP A 435 -22.16 10.09 6.59
N GLY A 436 -21.05 9.64 6.00
CA GLY A 436 -19.80 10.38 5.89
C GLY A 436 -19.00 10.57 7.19
N ARG A 437 -19.57 10.29 8.36
CA ARG A 437 -18.87 10.41 9.65
C ARG A 437 -17.73 9.40 9.81
N VAL A 438 -17.90 8.22 9.23
CA VAL A 438 -16.94 7.11 9.19
C VAL A 438 -16.86 6.61 7.76
N TYR A 439 -15.66 6.38 7.27
CA TYR A 439 -15.47 5.74 5.97
C TYR A 439 -15.08 4.28 6.18
N ALA A 440 -16.04 3.38 5.98
CA ALA A 440 -15.86 1.94 6.01
C ALA A 440 -16.55 1.33 4.79
N GLY A 441 -15.81 0.62 3.98
CA GLY A 441 -16.34 -0.04 2.80
C GLY A 441 -16.65 -1.51 3.06
N THR A 442 -17.44 -2.09 2.18
CA THR A 442 -17.67 -3.53 2.13
C THR A 442 -16.62 -4.24 1.31
N SER A 443 -16.43 -5.52 1.59
CA SER A 443 -15.60 -6.47 0.84
C SER A 443 -16.35 -7.79 0.73
N THR A 444 -15.76 -8.76 0.03
CA THR A 444 -16.29 -10.14 -0.01
C THR A 444 -15.30 -11.07 0.67
N TYR A 445 -15.76 -11.86 1.62
CA TYR A 445 -14.99 -12.92 2.27
C TYR A 445 -15.85 -14.19 2.38
N ARG A 446 -15.37 -15.31 1.86
CA ARG A 446 -16.09 -16.60 1.85
C ARG A 446 -17.51 -16.50 1.27
N GLY A 447 -17.67 -15.73 0.19
CA GLY A 447 -18.98 -15.47 -0.43
C GLY A 447 -19.91 -14.54 0.37
N MET A 448 -19.49 -14.05 1.54
CA MET A 448 -20.25 -13.14 2.37
C MET A 448 -19.85 -11.67 2.10
N THR A 449 -20.84 -10.78 2.13
CA THR A 449 -20.60 -9.34 2.16
C THR A 449 -20.21 -8.93 3.58
N VAL A 450 -19.01 -8.37 3.75
CA VAL A 450 -18.40 -8.08 5.03
C VAL A 450 -17.96 -6.62 5.14
N LEU A 451 -17.84 -6.14 6.37
CA LEU A 451 -17.21 -4.88 6.72
C LEU A 451 -15.77 -5.16 7.17
N CYS A 452 -14.81 -4.42 6.62
CA CYS A 452 -13.41 -4.57 7.00
C CYS A 452 -12.89 -3.22 7.48
N PHE A 453 -12.65 -3.11 8.78
CA PHE A 453 -12.05 -1.92 9.36
C PHE A 453 -10.53 -2.08 9.35
N LYS A 454 -9.87 -1.22 8.57
CA LYS A 454 -8.44 -1.25 8.27
C LYS A 454 -7.82 0.05 8.75
N ARG A 455 -6.98 0.01 9.79
CA ARG A 455 -6.44 1.23 10.39
C ARG A 455 -4.92 1.26 10.51
N PRO A 456 -4.18 1.56 9.45
CA PRO A 456 -2.76 1.88 9.53
C PRO A 456 -2.46 3.37 9.75
N GLY A 457 -3.47 4.23 9.99
CA GLY A 457 -3.32 5.69 10.04
C GLY A 457 -3.00 6.27 11.42
N LEU A 458 -2.20 7.35 11.47
CA LEU A 458 -1.56 7.93 12.66
C LEU A 458 -2.45 8.71 13.63
N ARG A 459 -3.57 9.29 13.18
CA ARG A 459 -4.26 10.32 13.97
C ARG A 459 -5.17 9.73 15.05
N ARG A 460 -5.13 10.35 16.25
CA ARG A 460 -6.00 10.00 17.39
C ARG A 460 -7.36 10.69 17.23
N SER A 461 -8.42 10.06 17.75
CA SER A 461 -9.67 10.77 17.97
C SER A 461 -9.52 11.79 19.12
N PRO A 462 -10.21 12.94 19.08
CA PRO A 462 -10.20 13.89 20.19
C PRO A 462 -10.67 13.20 21.47
N GLY A 463 -9.98 13.44 22.60
CA GLY A 463 -10.31 12.86 23.90
C GLY A 463 -9.66 11.51 24.21
N GLY A 464 -8.81 10.98 23.33
CA GLY A 464 -8.07 9.74 23.56
C GLY A 464 -6.85 9.96 24.45
N SER A 465 -7.05 9.91 25.79
CA SER A 465 -6.03 9.43 26.73
C SER A 465 -5.55 8.05 26.28
N PRO A 466 -4.28 7.65 26.48
CA PRO A 466 -3.86 6.27 26.18
C PRO A 466 -4.83 5.32 26.88
N LEU A 467 -5.18 4.20 26.25
CA LEU A 467 -6.21 3.22 26.66
C LEU A 467 -6.01 2.59 28.07
N THR A 468 -5.50 3.33 29.04
CA THR A 468 -5.23 2.92 30.42
C THR A 468 -6.20 3.51 31.45
N GLY A 469 -7.21 4.30 31.01
CA GLY A 469 -8.28 4.78 31.90
C GLY A 469 -9.56 3.97 31.72
N PRO A 470 -10.36 3.72 32.80
CA PRO A 470 -11.64 3.04 32.68
C PRO A 470 -12.52 3.89 31.75
N CYS A 471 -12.75 3.38 30.54
CA CYS A 471 -13.66 3.96 29.57
C CYS A 471 -15.04 4.04 30.24
N ARG A 472 -15.46 5.22 30.70
CA ARG A 472 -16.82 5.42 31.16
C ARG A 472 -17.72 5.10 29.97
N ALA A 473 -18.39 3.98 30.06
CA ALA A 473 -19.34 3.42 29.11
C ALA A 473 -20.55 4.34 28.89
N ARG A 474 -20.38 5.47 28.19
CA ARG A 474 -21.48 6.35 27.78
C ARG A 474 -21.37 6.88 26.35
N HIS A 475 -20.42 6.42 25.56
CA HIS A 475 -20.54 6.53 24.11
C HIS A 475 -20.60 5.11 23.52
N ARG A 476 -21.76 4.47 23.67
CA ARG A 476 -22.15 3.40 22.77
C ARG A 476 -21.83 3.91 21.36
N PHE A 477 -21.14 3.14 20.55
CA PHE A 477 -21.26 3.25 19.11
C PHE A 477 -22.76 3.16 18.82
N ALA A 478 -23.42 4.30 18.78
CA ALA A 478 -24.74 4.37 18.23
C ALA A 478 -24.58 4.15 16.73
N ILE A 479 -24.52 2.89 16.31
CA ILE A 479 -25.12 2.50 15.06
C ILE A 479 -26.58 2.87 15.28
N CYS A 480 -26.93 4.12 14.90
CA CYS A 480 -28.28 4.63 15.01
C CYS A 480 -29.18 3.59 14.32
N PRO A 481 -30.18 3.03 14.98
CA PRO A 481 -31.12 2.16 14.30
C PRO A 481 -31.63 2.99 13.11
N VAL A 482 -31.38 2.52 11.89
CA VAL A 482 -32.03 3.07 10.69
C VAL A 482 -33.53 2.93 10.96
N ARG A 483 -34.15 4.01 11.38
CA ARG A 483 -35.63 4.04 11.43
C ARG A 483 -36.07 3.71 10.00
N PRO A 484 -36.91 2.69 9.80
CA PRO A 484 -37.47 2.47 8.50
C PRO A 484 -38.15 3.76 8.08
N ALA A 485 -37.84 4.26 6.88
CA ALA A 485 -38.56 5.35 6.29
C ALA A 485 -40.04 4.97 6.34
N SER A 486 -40.84 5.74 7.07
CA SER A 486 -42.27 5.60 7.14
C SER A 486 -42.84 5.76 5.73
N GLY A 487 -43.30 4.65 5.15
CA GLY A 487 -44.05 4.72 3.89
C GLY A 487 -43.88 3.56 2.91
N ILE A 488 -43.89 2.31 3.36
CA ILE A 488 -44.32 1.19 2.47
C ILE A 488 -45.24 0.29 3.29
N ALA A 489 -46.54 0.43 3.03
CA ALA A 489 -47.56 -0.49 3.52
C ALA A 489 -47.33 -1.89 2.90
N PRO A 490 -47.56 -2.99 3.64
CA PRO A 490 -47.49 -4.32 3.08
C PRO A 490 -48.61 -4.53 2.03
N PRO A 491 -48.37 -5.27 0.94
CA PRO A 491 -49.43 -5.65 0.01
C PRO A 491 -50.39 -6.56 0.76
N ALA A 492 -51.67 -6.24 0.64
CA ALA A 492 -52.79 -7.11 1.05
C ALA A 492 -52.74 -8.45 0.31
N ARG A 493 -53.28 -9.48 0.98
CA ARG A 493 -53.33 -10.91 0.64
C ARG A 493 -53.60 -11.25 -0.81
#